data_f0952e33561be96d94c817ab2770097d
#
_entry.id   f0952e33561be96d94c817ab2770097d
#
_cell.length_a   1.000
_cell.length_b   1.000
_cell.length_c   1.000
_cell.angle_alpha   90.00
_cell.angle_beta   90.00
_cell.angle_gamma   90.00
#
_symmetry.space_group_name_H-M   'P 1'
#
loop_
_entity.id
_entity.type
_entity.pdbx_description
1 polymer ?
#
loop_
_entity_poly.entity_id
_entity_poly.type
_entity_poly.pdbx_seq_one_letter_code
_entity_poly.pdbx_strand_id
1 'polypeptide(L)'
;PTPADKEALQNAVNEAAKLVEEDYTPDTWAVLEAALAQANAVLADDEATQDAVNNALSALEGAVQNLEPAEEPEPEPEPGVDKSLLQMAYDYAAAQDTSKLLESLKVQYDAALANAEAILAKEDATTEEVWNAIDQLFEAVWSLGFTQGDKTLLGTLIETAENMDADKYVADNWQQLVDALAEAKAVYEDGDAMDEDIQPVAQALLDAILAQRYKAEKSILEDLINQANAIDTSLYTAESVQAFTAALRSANLVMENESLSVDEQATVDEAAAALRSAMDNLV
;
A
#
# COMPACT_ATOMS: atom_id res chain seq x y z
N PRO A 1 29.14 -9.31 -8.48
CA PRO A 1 28.25 -8.19 -8.72
C PRO A 1 28.98 -7.17 -9.58
N THR A 2 28.31 -6.65 -10.59
CA THR A 2 28.86 -5.57 -11.42
C THR A 2 28.88 -4.31 -10.56
N PRO A 3 29.97 -3.52 -10.54
CA PRO A 3 29.98 -2.24 -9.83
C PRO A 3 28.85 -1.34 -10.37
N ALA A 4 28.24 -0.57 -9.49
CA ALA A 4 27.20 0.39 -9.89
C ALA A 4 27.82 1.47 -10.79
N ASP A 5 27.09 1.85 -11.84
CA ASP A 5 27.44 2.99 -12.69
C ASP A 5 27.10 4.30 -11.95
N LYS A 6 28.15 5.07 -11.63
CA LYS A 6 28.06 6.32 -10.87
C LYS A 6 28.28 7.57 -11.73
N GLU A 7 28.48 7.42 -13.05
CA GLU A 7 28.84 8.53 -13.92
C GLU A 7 27.78 9.63 -13.93
N ALA A 8 26.50 9.26 -14.06
CA ALA A 8 25.41 10.21 -14.05
C ALA A 8 25.29 10.98 -12.71
N LEU A 9 25.46 10.28 -11.59
CA LEU A 9 25.44 10.90 -10.25
C LEU A 9 26.62 11.86 -10.07
N GLN A 10 27.82 11.47 -10.50
CA GLN A 10 29.00 12.33 -10.44
C GLN A 10 28.80 13.60 -11.27
N ASN A 11 28.24 13.49 -12.46
CA ASN A 11 27.95 14.64 -13.31
C ASN A 11 26.91 15.57 -12.65
N ALA A 12 25.84 15.03 -12.07
CA ALA A 12 24.84 15.82 -11.35
C ALA A 12 25.43 16.57 -10.14
N VAL A 13 26.31 15.93 -9.37
CA VAL A 13 27.03 16.58 -8.26
C VAL A 13 27.92 17.73 -8.78
N ASN A 14 28.64 17.51 -9.89
CA ASN A 14 29.50 18.53 -10.48
C ASN A 14 28.70 19.74 -11.00
N GLU A 15 27.53 19.52 -11.55
CA GLU A 15 26.63 20.60 -12.00
C GLU A 15 26.03 21.35 -10.80
N ALA A 16 25.54 20.63 -9.79
CA ALA A 16 25.00 21.24 -8.58
C ALA A 16 26.05 22.08 -7.81
N ALA A 17 27.33 21.66 -7.83
CA ALA A 17 28.42 22.39 -7.20
C ALA A 17 28.73 23.76 -7.85
N LYS A 18 28.16 24.05 -9.02
CA LYS A 18 28.32 25.37 -9.68
C LYS A 18 27.28 26.39 -9.19
N LEU A 19 26.26 25.93 -8.50
CA LEU A 19 25.19 26.78 -7.95
C LEU A 19 25.77 27.59 -6.76
N VAL A 20 25.24 28.78 -6.58
CA VAL A 20 25.70 29.70 -5.52
C VAL A 20 24.54 29.87 -4.53
N GLU A 21 24.82 29.66 -3.24
CA GLU A 21 23.82 29.71 -2.16
C GLU A 21 23.03 31.02 -2.11
N GLU A 22 23.74 32.16 -2.38
CA GLU A 22 23.17 33.51 -2.31
C GLU A 22 22.09 33.77 -3.37
N ASP A 23 22.02 32.92 -4.43
CA ASP A 23 21.06 33.04 -5.52
C ASP A 23 19.72 32.35 -5.20
N TYR A 24 19.63 31.60 -4.10
CA TYR A 24 18.45 30.77 -3.78
C TYR A 24 17.95 30.97 -2.34
N THR A 25 16.70 30.54 -2.10
CA THR A 25 16.12 30.60 -0.76
C THR A 25 16.85 29.61 0.19
N PRO A 26 17.07 30.00 1.48
CA PRO A 26 17.74 29.13 2.44
C PRO A 26 17.08 27.75 2.61
N ASP A 27 15.74 27.69 2.52
CA ASP A 27 14.97 26.44 2.68
C ASP A 27 15.22 25.46 1.54
N THR A 28 15.21 25.95 0.28
CA THR A 28 15.49 25.11 -0.88
C THR A 28 16.97 24.77 -1.01
N TRP A 29 17.86 25.69 -0.60
CA TRP A 29 19.29 25.42 -0.54
C TRP A 29 19.64 24.33 0.47
N ALA A 30 19.04 24.32 1.66
CA ALA A 30 19.25 23.27 2.66
C ALA A 30 18.85 21.87 2.13
N VAL A 31 17.81 21.78 1.32
CA VAL A 31 17.39 20.53 0.65
C VAL A 31 18.45 20.09 -0.36
N LEU A 32 19.01 21.02 -1.13
CA LEU A 32 20.11 20.76 -2.07
C LEU A 32 21.36 20.27 -1.34
N GLU A 33 21.76 20.93 -0.23
CA GLU A 33 22.91 20.51 0.58
C GLU A 33 22.76 19.07 1.11
N ALA A 34 21.56 18.75 1.62
CA ALA A 34 21.24 17.41 2.12
C ALA A 34 21.33 16.36 0.99
N ALA A 35 20.80 16.67 -0.19
CA ALA A 35 20.85 15.81 -1.36
C ALA A 35 22.29 15.64 -1.88
N LEU A 36 23.09 16.70 -1.89
CA LEU A 36 24.52 16.67 -2.23
C LEU A 36 25.33 15.83 -1.24
N ALA A 37 25.09 15.96 0.07
CA ALA A 37 25.73 15.14 1.09
C ALA A 37 25.43 13.64 0.89
N GLN A 38 24.19 13.31 0.60
CA GLN A 38 23.75 11.94 0.31
C GLN A 38 24.40 11.41 -0.98
N ALA A 39 24.41 12.21 -2.04
CA ALA A 39 25.02 11.86 -3.32
C ALA A 39 26.53 11.58 -3.15
N ASN A 40 27.25 12.44 -2.44
CA ASN A 40 28.67 12.26 -2.15
C ASN A 40 28.94 11.00 -1.30
N ALA A 41 28.10 10.69 -0.33
CA ALA A 41 28.20 9.45 0.45
C ALA A 41 28.06 8.21 -0.43
N VAL A 42 27.10 8.20 -1.36
CA VAL A 42 26.87 7.08 -2.31
C VAL A 42 28.03 6.98 -3.33
N LEU A 43 28.61 8.11 -3.76
CA LEU A 43 29.77 8.12 -4.63
C LEU A 43 31.00 7.53 -3.95
N ALA A 44 31.16 7.77 -2.64
CA ALA A 44 32.30 7.29 -1.84
C ALA A 44 32.16 5.82 -1.39
N ASP A 45 30.97 5.25 -1.48
CA ASP A 45 30.69 3.86 -1.08
C ASP A 45 30.96 2.91 -2.24
N ASP A 46 32.06 2.16 -2.20
CA ASP A 46 32.45 1.18 -3.23
C ASP A 46 31.45 0.00 -3.36
N GLU A 47 30.63 -0.21 -2.35
CA GLU A 47 29.61 -1.29 -2.32
C GLU A 47 28.20 -0.77 -2.65
N ALA A 48 28.04 0.49 -3.03
CA ALA A 48 26.76 1.08 -3.37
C ALA A 48 26.04 0.29 -4.48
N THR A 49 24.77 0.05 -4.27
CA THR A 49 23.93 -0.61 -5.29
C THR A 49 23.50 0.38 -6.38
N GLN A 50 23.14 -0.12 -7.56
CA GLN A 50 22.60 0.74 -8.63
C GLN A 50 21.32 1.49 -8.19
N ASP A 51 20.48 0.85 -7.38
CA ASP A 51 19.28 1.50 -6.84
C ASP A 51 19.64 2.67 -5.90
N ALA A 52 20.68 2.51 -5.08
CA ALA A 52 21.16 3.60 -4.22
C ALA A 52 21.68 4.78 -5.05
N VAL A 53 22.41 4.50 -6.13
CA VAL A 53 22.91 5.52 -7.07
C VAL A 53 21.75 6.24 -7.75
N ASN A 54 20.76 5.50 -8.27
CA ASN A 54 19.60 6.07 -8.94
C ASN A 54 18.73 6.92 -7.99
N ASN A 55 18.55 6.47 -6.76
CA ASN A 55 17.80 7.21 -5.75
C ASN A 55 18.49 8.52 -5.37
N ALA A 56 19.82 8.47 -5.18
CA ALA A 56 20.61 9.67 -4.87
C ALA A 56 20.61 10.66 -6.04
N LEU A 57 20.68 10.17 -7.28
CA LEU A 57 20.57 10.99 -8.50
C LEU A 57 19.21 11.67 -8.56
N SER A 58 18.13 10.92 -8.42
CA SER A 58 16.76 11.47 -8.47
C SER A 58 16.51 12.50 -7.35
N ALA A 59 17.04 12.24 -6.14
CA ALA A 59 16.92 13.19 -5.04
C ALA A 59 17.67 14.49 -5.31
N LEU A 60 18.89 14.39 -5.89
CA LEU A 60 19.70 15.56 -6.25
C LEU A 60 19.06 16.37 -7.40
N GLU A 61 18.62 15.68 -8.45
CA GLU A 61 17.92 16.32 -9.57
C GLU A 61 16.63 17.01 -9.10
N GLY A 62 15.85 16.35 -8.24
CA GLY A 62 14.66 16.93 -7.64
C GLY A 62 14.97 18.16 -6.78
N ALA A 63 16.03 18.11 -5.98
CA ALA A 63 16.47 19.25 -5.18
C ALA A 63 16.91 20.43 -6.05
N VAL A 64 17.64 20.17 -7.14
CA VAL A 64 18.06 21.22 -8.10
C VAL A 64 16.85 21.83 -8.83
N GLN A 65 15.88 20.99 -9.24
CA GLN A 65 14.67 21.45 -9.93
C GLN A 65 13.75 22.28 -9.02
N ASN A 66 13.79 22.02 -7.71
CA ASN A 66 12.97 22.71 -6.73
C ASN A 66 13.71 23.88 -6.05
N LEU A 67 14.87 24.29 -6.57
CA LEU A 67 15.53 25.50 -6.10
C LEU A 67 14.70 26.73 -6.43
N GLU A 68 14.37 27.48 -5.40
CA GLU A 68 13.69 28.76 -5.53
C GLU A 68 14.71 29.89 -5.48
N PRO A 69 14.71 30.83 -6.44
CA PRO A 69 15.59 31.98 -6.39
C PRO A 69 15.45 32.74 -5.07
N ALA A 70 16.55 33.30 -4.56
CA ALA A 70 16.50 34.22 -3.43
C ALA A 70 15.54 35.37 -3.80
N GLU A 71 14.63 35.66 -2.91
CA GLU A 71 13.70 36.76 -3.14
C GLU A 71 14.48 38.07 -3.38
N GLU A 72 14.39 38.61 -4.58
CA GLU A 72 14.74 40.01 -4.76
C GLU A 72 13.78 40.83 -3.87
N PRO A 73 14.28 41.91 -3.21
CA PRO A 73 13.42 42.74 -2.37
C PRO A 73 12.16 43.13 -3.18
N GLU A 74 10.98 42.80 -2.62
CA GLU A 74 9.71 43.07 -3.28
C GLU A 74 9.70 44.51 -3.85
N PRO A 75 9.39 44.67 -5.16
CA PRO A 75 9.28 45.97 -5.75
C PRO A 75 8.19 46.77 -4.97
N GLU A 76 8.46 48.02 -4.67
CA GLU A 76 7.47 48.90 -4.01
C GLU A 76 6.14 48.88 -4.79
N PRO A 77 5.00 48.78 -4.11
CA PRO A 77 3.69 48.62 -4.77
C PRO A 77 3.41 49.78 -5.72
N GLU A 78 3.32 49.49 -7.01
CA GLU A 78 2.87 50.47 -8.00
C GLU A 78 1.35 50.61 -7.92
N PRO A 79 0.84 51.86 -7.82
CA PRO A 79 -0.60 52.07 -7.77
C PRO A 79 -1.24 51.68 -9.11
N GLY A 80 -2.11 50.70 -9.10
CA GLY A 80 -2.96 50.37 -10.25
C GLY A 80 -2.57 49.16 -11.06
N VAL A 81 -1.93 48.13 -10.46
CA VAL A 81 -1.70 46.84 -11.14
C VAL A 81 -2.99 46.29 -11.70
N ASP A 82 -3.00 45.97 -13.00
CA ASP A 82 -4.14 45.35 -13.66
C ASP A 82 -4.28 43.90 -13.23
N LYS A 83 -5.37 43.56 -12.53
CA LYS A 83 -5.71 42.23 -12.04
C LYS A 83 -6.71 41.49 -12.92
N SER A 84 -7.05 42.01 -14.09
CA SER A 84 -8.08 41.42 -14.96
C SER A 84 -7.75 40.00 -15.37
N LEU A 85 -6.47 39.71 -15.67
CA LEU A 85 -6.02 38.37 -16.02
C LEU A 85 -6.08 37.40 -14.83
N LEU A 86 -5.71 37.88 -13.63
CA LEU A 86 -5.82 37.10 -12.40
C LEU A 86 -7.28 36.75 -12.11
N GLN A 87 -8.20 37.72 -12.27
CA GLN A 87 -9.63 37.46 -12.10
C GLN A 87 -10.15 36.41 -13.08
N MET A 88 -9.76 36.49 -14.36
CA MET A 88 -10.14 35.49 -15.35
C MET A 88 -9.58 34.09 -15.03
N ALA A 89 -8.32 34.01 -14.60
CA ALA A 89 -7.69 32.74 -14.20
C ALA A 89 -8.37 32.15 -12.95
N TYR A 90 -8.70 32.99 -11.96
CA TYR A 90 -9.43 32.60 -10.77
C TYR A 90 -10.83 32.08 -11.11
N ASP A 91 -11.62 32.82 -11.89
CA ASP A 91 -12.97 32.42 -12.28
C ASP A 91 -12.96 31.08 -13.04
N TYR A 92 -11.96 30.89 -13.90
CA TYR A 92 -11.79 29.64 -14.63
C TYR A 92 -11.44 28.48 -13.66
N ALA A 93 -10.46 28.67 -12.79
CA ALA A 93 -10.05 27.64 -11.85
C ALA A 93 -11.17 27.32 -10.84
N ALA A 94 -11.87 28.34 -10.31
CA ALA A 94 -12.96 28.15 -9.35
C ALA A 94 -14.16 27.37 -9.94
N ALA A 95 -14.33 27.38 -11.26
CA ALA A 95 -15.39 26.65 -11.94
C ALA A 95 -15.07 25.17 -12.24
N GLN A 96 -13.83 24.71 -11.98
CA GLN A 96 -13.45 23.34 -12.29
C GLN A 96 -13.97 22.34 -11.25
N ASP A 97 -14.25 21.10 -11.71
CA ASP A 97 -14.61 19.99 -10.84
C ASP A 97 -13.35 19.33 -10.27
N THR A 98 -13.12 19.51 -8.99
CA THR A 98 -11.99 18.94 -8.23
C THR A 98 -12.38 17.68 -7.43
N SER A 99 -13.58 17.13 -7.63
CA SER A 99 -14.13 16.03 -6.81
C SER A 99 -13.32 14.73 -6.92
N LYS A 100 -12.60 14.54 -8.02
CA LYS A 100 -11.76 13.36 -8.28
C LYS A 100 -10.27 13.65 -8.23
N LEU A 101 -9.88 14.88 -7.93
CA LEU A 101 -8.47 15.25 -7.79
C LEU A 101 -7.84 14.51 -6.62
N LEU A 102 -6.57 14.13 -6.73
CA LEU A 102 -5.81 13.57 -5.61
C LEU A 102 -5.89 14.50 -4.40
N GLU A 103 -5.96 13.95 -3.20
CA GLU A 103 -6.17 14.74 -1.98
C GLU A 103 -5.06 15.76 -1.73
N SER A 104 -3.81 15.36 -1.94
CA SER A 104 -2.65 16.24 -1.81
C SER A 104 -2.68 17.40 -2.82
N LEU A 105 -3.08 17.13 -4.06
CA LEU A 105 -3.20 18.14 -5.11
C LEU A 105 -4.42 19.04 -4.88
N LYS A 106 -5.50 18.50 -4.29
CA LYS A 106 -6.67 19.30 -3.91
C LYS A 106 -6.32 20.35 -2.86
N VAL A 107 -5.50 20.01 -1.88
CA VAL A 107 -5.01 20.97 -0.86
C VAL A 107 -4.23 22.10 -1.54
N GLN A 108 -3.37 21.79 -2.50
CA GLN A 108 -2.60 22.78 -3.27
C GLN A 108 -3.53 23.64 -4.16
N TYR A 109 -4.52 23.01 -4.79
CA TYR A 109 -5.52 23.68 -5.60
C TYR A 109 -6.32 24.72 -4.80
N ASP A 110 -6.82 24.29 -3.65
CA ASP A 110 -7.60 25.16 -2.75
C ASP A 110 -6.72 26.32 -2.19
N ALA A 111 -5.43 26.04 -1.93
CA ALA A 111 -4.47 27.06 -1.51
C ALA A 111 -4.18 28.09 -2.62
N ALA A 112 -4.05 27.65 -3.88
CA ALA A 112 -3.85 28.55 -5.00
C ALA A 112 -5.08 29.48 -5.23
N LEU A 113 -6.30 28.93 -5.11
CA LEU A 113 -7.53 29.74 -5.15
C LEU A 113 -7.58 30.76 -4.02
N ALA A 114 -7.28 30.34 -2.78
CA ALA A 114 -7.28 31.24 -1.62
C ALA A 114 -6.22 32.35 -1.77
N ASN A 115 -5.02 32.03 -2.28
CA ASN A 115 -3.99 33.02 -2.55
C ASN A 115 -4.43 34.02 -3.62
N ALA A 116 -4.97 33.54 -4.73
CA ALA A 116 -5.48 34.42 -5.80
C ALA A 116 -6.58 35.35 -5.31
N GLU A 117 -7.53 34.86 -4.50
CA GLU A 117 -8.58 35.67 -3.89
C GLU A 117 -8.00 36.76 -2.98
N ALA A 118 -6.99 36.40 -2.17
CA ALA A 118 -6.31 37.36 -1.30
C ALA A 118 -5.60 38.47 -2.11
N ILE A 119 -4.90 38.12 -3.20
CA ILE A 119 -4.23 39.09 -4.08
C ILE A 119 -5.25 39.96 -4.85
N LEU A 120 -6.39 39.39 -5.27
CA LEU A 120 -7.47 40.16 -5.88
C LEU A 120 -8.03 41.24 -4.92
N ALA A 121 -8.15 40.89 -3.64
CA ALA A 121 -8.65 41.80 -2.60
C ALA A 121 -7.61 42.82 -2.10
N LYS A 122 -6.31 42.56 -2.32
CA LYS A 122 -5.22 43.43 -1.84
C LYS A 122 -5.11 44.69 -2.69
N GLU A 123 -5.29 45.89 -2.11
CA GLU A 123 -5.28 47.18 -2.85
C GLU A 123 -3.89 47.54 -3.39
N ASP A 124 -2.84 47.19 -2.68
CA ASP A 124 -1.43 47.46 -2.95
C ASP A 124 -0.67 46.23 -3.49
N ALA A 125 -1.35 45.35 -4.20
CA ALA A 125 -0.72 44.19 -4.79
C ALA A 125 0.35 44.60 -5.82
N THR A 126 1.50 43.94 -5.75
CA THR A 126 2.57 44.13 -6.74
C THR A 126 2.30 43.36 -8.03
N THR A 127 2.95 43.76 -9.12
CA THR A 127 2.89 43.03 -10.40
C THR A 127 3.39 41.58 -10.22
N GLU A 128 4.41 41.39 -9.41
CA GLU A 128 4.98 40.08 -9.13
C GLU A 128 3.99 39.17 -8.37
N GLU A 129 3.36 39.68 -7.30
CA GLU A 129 2.31 38.94 -6.58
C GLU A 129 1.18 38.50 -7.48
N VAL A 130 0.74 39.35 -8.41
CA VAL A 130 -0.32 39.04 -9.37
C VAL A 130 0.13 37.92 -10.33
N TRP A 131 1.34 38.00 -10.87
CA TRP A 131 1.86 36.95 -11.77
C TRP A 131 2.08 35.63 -11.05
N ASN A 132 2.66 35.66 -9.84
CA ASN A 132 2.85 34.44 -9.04
C ASN A 132 1.50 33.76 -8.71
N ALA A 133 0.46 34.53 -8.41
CA ALA A 133 -0.87 33.97 -8.18
C ALA A 133 -1.47 33.36 -9.49
N ILE A 134 -1.23 33.97 -10.65
CA ILE A 134 -1.63 33.43 -11.95
C ILE A 134 -0.92 32.11 -12.21
N ASP A 135 0.40 32.05 -12.01
CA ASP A 135 1.19 30.84 -12.24
C ASP A 135 0.72 29.69 -11.32
N GLN A 136 0.46 29.97 -10.05
CA GLN A 136 -0.10 28.98 -9.12
C GLN A 136 -1.47 28.45 -9.57
N LEU A 137 -2.34 29.32 -10.10
CA LEU A 137 -3.62 28.87 -10.65
C LEU A 137 -3.45 28.01 -11.89
N PHE A 138 -2.49 28.32 -12.77
CA PHE A 138 -2.20 27.47 -13.93
C PHE A 138 -1.66 26.11 -13.52
N GLU A 139 -0.73 26.04 -12.57
CA GLU A 139 -0.24 24.78 -12.02
C GLU A 139 -1.38 23.96 -11.37
N ALA A 140 -2.24 24.64 -10.60
CA ALA A 140 -3.42 24.01 -10.01
C ALA A 140 -4.35 23.42 -11.08
N VAL A 141 -4.70 24.17 -12.12
CA VAL A 141 -5.54 23.69 -13.23
C VAL A 141 -4.86 22.55 -13.98
N TRP A 142 -3.55 22.62 -14.19
CA TRP A 142 -2.81 21.54 -14.85
C TRP A 142 -2.84 20.22 -14.03
N SER A 143 -2.88 20.34 -12.72
CA SER A 143 -2.97 19.18 -11.83
C SER A 143 -4.29 18.40 -11.96
N LEU A 144 -5.34 18.95 -12.57
CA LEU A 144 -6.63 18.28 -12.77
C LEU A 144 -6.53 16.99 -13.62
N GLY A 145 -5.40 16.78 -14.31
CA GLY A 145 -5.10 15.51 -14.98
C GLY A 145 -4.81 14.33 -14.05
N PHE A 146 -4.52 14.59 -12.79
CA PHE A 146 -4.18 13.56 -11.80
C PHE A 146 -5.39 13.25 -10.92
N THR A 147 -6.07 12.16 -11.25
CA THR A 147 -7.32 11.77 -10.58
C THR A 147 -7.14 10.53 -9.73
N GLN A 148 -7.93 10.47 -8.64
CA GLN A 148 -8.05 9.26 -7.82
C GLN A 148 -8.51 8.07 -8.67
N GLY A 149 -7.95 6.90 -8.40
CA GLY A 149 -8.32 5.65 -9.05
C GLY A 149 -9.68 5.12 -8.60
N ASP A 150 -10.22 4.19 -9.40
CA ASP A 150 -11.49 3.51 -9.07
C ASP A 150 -11.26 2.42 -8.01
N LYS A 151 -11.76 2.67 -6.81
CA LYS A 151 -11.66 1.78 -5.66
C LYS A 151 -12.85 0.82 -5.48
N THR A 152 -13.80 0.79 -6.42
CA THR A 152 -15.03 0.01 -6.29
C THR A 152 -14.76 -1.49 -6.10
N LEU A 153 -13.89 -2.06 -6.95
CA LEU A 153 -13.50 -3.47 -6.83
C LEU A 153 -12.75 -3.74 -5.52
N LEU A 154 -11.80 -2.88 -5.18
CA LEU A 154 -11.01 -3.00 -3.95
C LEU A 154 -11.93 -2.99 -2.72
N GLY A 155 -12.90 -2.07 -2.66
CA GLY A 155 -13.89 -2.01 -1.59
C GLY A 155 -14.71 -3.29 -1.46
N THR A 156 -15.15 -3.87 -2.59
CA THR A 156 -15.89 -5.15 -2.60
C THR A 156 -15.03 -6.31 -2.09
N LEU A 157 -13.75 -6.36 -2.47
CA LEU A 157 -12.81 -7.39 -1.99
C LEU A 157 -12.52 -7.25 -0.50
N ILE A 158 -12.37 -6.02 0.00
CA ILE A 158 -12.20 -5.74 1.44
C ILE A 158 -13.43 -6.26 2.21
N GLU A 159 -14.64 -5.89 1.80
CA GLU A 159 -15.88 -6.37 2.44
C GLU A 159 -15.98 -7.90 2.41
N THR A 160 -15.60 -8.51 1.29
CA THR A 160 -15.58 -9.98 1.17
C THR A 160 -14.63 -10.61 2.18
N ALA A 161 -13.40 -10.10 2.27
CA ALA A 161 -12.38 -10.61 3.19
C ALA A 161 -12.76 -10.40 4.68
N GLU A 162 -13.35 -9.25 5.01
CA GLU A 162 -13.84 -8.95 6.37
C GLU A 162 -14.96 -9.87 6.84
N ASN A 163 -15.79 -10.34 5.91
CA ASN A 163 -16.88 -11.27 6.21
C ASN A 163 -16.43 -12.74 6.28
N MET A 164 -15.16 -13.04 6.03
CA MET A 164 -14.60 -14.38 6.18
C MET A 164 -14.34 -14.70 7.64
N ASP A 165 -14.83 -15.86 8.08
CA ASP A 165 -14.71 -16.34 9.46
C ASP A 165 -13.48 -17.26 9.58
N ALA A 166 -12.45 -16.80 10.28
CA ALA A 166 -11.20 -17.51 10.48
C ALA A 166 -11.36 -18.95 10.98
N ASP A 167 -12.40 -19.20 11.80
CA ASP A 167 -12.63 -20.51 12.40
C ASP A 167 -13.03 -21.58 11.37
N LYS A 168 -13.50 -21.15 10.20
CA LYS A 168 -13.93 -22.03 9.10
C LYS A 168 -12.83 -22.45 8.15
N TYR A 169 -11.67 -21.75 8.20
CA TYR A 169 -10.56 -21.96 7.26
C TYR A 169 -9.35 -22.57 7.95
N VAL A 170 -8.52 -23.27 7.17
CA VAL A 170 -7.22 -23.72 7.65
C VAL A 170 -6.26 -22.54 7.84
N ALA A 171 -5.37 -22.63 8.82
CA ALA A 171 -4.52 -21.51 9.22
C ALA A 171 -3.41 -21.15 8.20
N ASP A 172 -3.06 -22.05 7.30
CA ASP A 172 -1.86 -21.98 6.46
C ASP A 172 -1.75 -20.70 5.63
N ASN A 173 -2.85 -20.23 5.05
CA ASN A 173 -2.87 -19.02 4.22
C ASN A 173 -3.59 -17.84 4.90
N TRP A 174 -4.04 -18.00 6.14
CA TRP A 174 -4.84 -16.98 6.81
C TRP A 174 -4.04 -15.70 7.10
N GLN A 175 -2.78 -15.83 7.51
CA GLN A 175 -1.93 -14.67 7.76
C GLN A 175 -1.70 -13.85 6.48
N GLN A 176 -1.53 -14.51 5.34
CA GLN A 176 -1.41 -13.83 4.05
C GLN A 176 -2.66 -13.02 3.70
N LEU A 177 -3.86 -13.55 4.01
CA LEU A 177 -5.11 -12.82 3.84
C LEU A 177 -5.17 -11.59 4.76
N VAL A 178 -4.79 -11.74 6.02
CA VAL A 178 -4.76 -10.63 7.00
C VAL A 178 -3.82 -9.51 6.53
N ASP A 179 -2.62 -9.87 6.07
CA ASP A 179 -1.62 -8.92 5.58
C ASP A 179 -2.11 -8.21 4.31
N ALA A 180 -2.64 -8.95 3.33
CA ALA A 180 -3.20 -8.38 2.11
C ALA A 180 -4.41 -7.48 2.38
N LEU A 181 -5.27 -7.84 3.33
CA LEU A 181 -6.41 -7.03 3.75
C LEU A 181 -5.95 -5.72 4.41
N ALA A 182 -4.91 -5.76 5.24
CA ALA A 182 -4.37 -4.55 5.87
C ALA A 182 -3.79 -3.58 4.83
N GLU A 183 -3.06 -4.09 3.85
CA GLU A 183 -2.52 -3.29 2.74
C GLU A 183 -3.65 -2.72 1.86
N ALA A 184 -4.66 -3.54 1.55
CA ALA A 184 -5.83 -3.12 0.79
C ALA A 184 -6.58 -1.96 1.47
N LYS A 185 -6.78 -2.02 2.78
CA LYS A 185 -7.41 -0.93 3.55
C LYS A 185 -6.59 0.34 3.51
N ALA A 186 -5.26 0.23 3.66
CA ALA A 186 -4.38 1.39 3.60
C ALA A 186 -4.49 2.13 2.25
N VAL A 187 -4.47 1.38 1.12
CA VAL A 187 -4.65 1.96 -0.22
C VAL A 187 -6.08 2.46 -0.44
N TYR A 188 -7.08 1.79 0.12
CA TYR A 188 -8.47 2.23 0.03
C TYR A 188 -8.71 3.58 0.72
N GLU A 189 -8.06 3.81 1.87
CA GLU A 189 -8.14 5.05 2.65
C GLU A 189 -7.24 6.16 2.08
N ASP A 190 -6.25 5.82 1.25
CA ASP A 190 -5.33 6.79 0.66
C ASP A 190 -6.05 7.64 -0.39
N GLY A 191 -6.22 8.94 -0.12
CA GLY A 191 -6.83 9.92 -1.03
C GLY A 191 -5.99 10.21 -2.28
N ASP A 192 -4.72 9.80 -2.31
CA ASP A 192 -3.80 9.98 -3.42
C ASP A 192 -3.57 8.71 -4.25
N ALA A 193 -4.23 7.60 -3.91
CA ALA A 193 -4.11 6.36 -4.67
C ALA A 193 -4.71 6.47 -6.07
N MET A 194 -3.90 6.16 -7.08
CA MET A 194 -4.30 6.04 -8.48
C MET A 194 -4.55 4.58 -8.88
N ASP A 195 -5.04 4.35 -10.10
CA ASP A 195 -5.32 2.99 -10.58
C ASP A 195 -4.10 2.07 -10.54
N GLU A 196 -2.89 2.61 -10.74
CA GLU A 196 -1.62 1.86 -10.68
C GLU A 196 -1.26 1.40 -9.27
N ASP A 197 -1.75 2.07 -8.23
CA ASP A 197 -1.57 1.69 -6.83
C ASP A 197 -2.64 0.68 -6.40
N ILE A 198 -3.86 0.85 -6.90
CA ILE A 198 -5.04 0.07 -6.53
C ILE A 198 -5.00 -1.33 -7.14
N GLN A 199 -4.66 -1.46 -8.44
CA GLN A 199 -4.76 -2.74 -9.15
C GLN A 199 -3.88 -3.85 -8.58
N PRO A 200 -2.58 -3.63 -8.25
CA PRO A 200 -1.74 -4.68 -7.66
C PRO A 200 -2.26 -5.15 -6.31
N VAL A 201 -2.76 -4.23 -5.49
CA VAL A 201 -3.25 -4.53 -4.14
C VAL A 201 -4.60 -5.26 -4.22
N ALA A 202 -5.48 -4.87 -5.13
CA ALA A 202 -6.73 -5.59 -5.39
C ALA A 202 -6.47 -7.02 -5.88
N GLN A 203 -5.49 -7.21 -6.77
CA GLN A 203 -5.09 -8.54 -7.22
C GLN A 203 -4.51 -9.37 -6.09
N ALA A 204 -3.62 -8.81 -5.27
CA ALA A 204 -3.03 -9.51 -4.13
C ALA A 204 -4.08 -9.96 -3.11
N LEU A 205 -5.07 -9.09 -2.81
CA LEU A 205 -6.18 -9.44 -1.92
C LEU A 205 -7.08 -10.53 -2.54
N LEU A 206 -7.38 -10.43 -3.83
CA LEU A 206 -8.13 -11.47 -4.54
C LEU A 206 -7.41 -12.82 -4.48
N ASP A 207 -6.12 -12.85 -4.77
CA ASP A 207 -5.32 -14.07 -4.72
C ASP A 207 -5.28 -14.67 -3.32
N ALA A 208 -5.15 -13.82 -2.29
CA ALA A 208 -5.18 -14.23 -0.89
C ALA A 208 -6.55 -14.80 -0.48
N ILE A 209 -7.66 -14.23 -0.96
CA ILE A 209 -9.02 -14.78 -0.75
C ILE A 209 -9.15 -16.14 -1.42
N LEU A 210 -8.71 -16.27 -2.67
CA LEU A 210 -8.80 -17.50 -3.45
C LEU A 210 -7.89 -18.63 -2.93
N ALA A 211 -6.83 -18.28 -2.20
CA ALA A 211 -5.94 -19.25 -1.56
C ALA A 211 -6.56 -19.90 -0.31
N GLN A 212 -7.63 -19.36 0.24
CA GLN A 212 -8.25 -19.91 1.43
C GLN A 212 -8.93 -21.25 1.16
N ARG A 213 -8.85 -22.17 2.13
CA ARG A 213 -9.49 -23.47 2.09
C ARG A 213 -10.27 -23.70 3.37
N TYR A 214 -11.51 -24.17 3.24
CA TYR A 214 -12.28 -24.58 4.41
C TYR A 214 -11.61 -25.76 5.11
N LYS A 215 -11.76 -25.81 6.44
CA LYS A 215 -11.37 -26.99 7.22
C LYS A 215 -12.15 -28.21 6.76
N ALA A 216 -11.52 -29.39 6.83
CA ALA A 216 -12.20 -30.64 6.57
C ALA A 216 -13.38 -30.85 7.54
N GLU A 217 -14.43 -31.47 7.05
CA GLU A 217 -15.59 -31.82 7.86
C GLU A 217 -15.29 -33.05 8.71
N LYS A 218 -15.31 -32.91 10.03
CA LYS A 218 -14.88 -33.96 10.98
C LYS A 218 -16.00 -34.46 11.88
N SER A 219 -17.24 -34.00 11.75
CA SER A 219 -18.34 -34.35 12.66
C SER A 219 -18.60 -35.85 12.75
N ILE A 220 -18.54 -36.56 11.60
CA ILE A 220 -18.74 -38.03 11.59
C ILE A 220 -17.58 -38.74 12.32
N LEU A 221 -16.32 -38.27 12.15
CA LEU A 221 -15.18 -38.83 12.84
C LEU A 221 -15.27 -38.57 14.35
N GLU A 222 -15.68 -37.36 14.75
CA GLU A 222 -15.89 -37.01 16.16
C GLU A 222 -16.95 -37.90 16.81
N ASP A 223 -18.08 -38.10 16.16
CA ASP A 223 -19.14 -38.99 16.65
C ASP A 223 -18.65 -40.45 16.83
N LEU A 224 -17.86 -40.96 15.87
CA LEU A 224 -17.27 -42.29 15.96
C LEU A 224 -16.27 -42.43 17.09
N ILE A 225 -15.42 -41.40 17.29
CA ILE A 225 -14.47 -41.36 18.42
C ILE A 225 -15.22 -41.36 19.74
N ASN A 226 -16.30 -40.59 19.87
CA ASN A 226 -17.13 -40.56 21.06
C ASN A 226 -17.78 -41.92 21.34
N GLN A 227 -18.31 -42.60 20.31
CA GLN A 227 -18.82 -43.95 20.44
C GLN A 227 -17.75 -44.96 20.83
N ALA A 228 -16.55 -44.87 20.19
CA ALA A 228 -15.42 -45.73 20.47
C ALA A 228 -14.93 -45.60 21.92
N ASN A 229 -14.88 -44.39 22.45
CA ASN A 229 -14.48 -44.12 23.83
C ASN A 229 -15.47 -44.66 24.88
N ALA A 230 -16.70 -44.93 24.48
CA ALA A 230 -17.74 -45.52 25.35
C ALA A 230 -17.69 -47.05 25.40
N ILE A 231 -16.89 -47.70 24.56
CA ILE A 231 -16.78 -49.17 24.52
C ILE A 231 -15.98 -49.73 25.71
N ASP A 232 -16.53 -50.68 26.40
CA ASP A 232 -15.81 -51.45 27.45
C ASP A 232 -14.98 -52.55 26.79
N THR A 233 -13.69 -52.27 26.59
CA THR A 233 -12.77 -53.18 25.92
C THR A 233 -12.47 -54.45 26.70
N SER A 234 -12.81 -54.53 27.99
CA SER A 234 -12.65 -55.74 28.77
C SER A 234 -13.50 -56.91 28.35
N LEU A 235 -14.53 -56.67 27.53
CA LEU A 235 -15.48 -57.64 27.05
C LEU A 235 -15.03 -58.37 25.76
N TYR A 236 -13.91 -57.95 25.19
CA TYR A 236 -13.41 -58.42 23.86
C TYR A 236 -12.04 -59.06 23.92
N THR A 237 -11.67 -59.76 22.87
CA THR A 237 -10.37 -60.38 22.77
C THR A 237 -9.20 -59.39 22.67
N ALA A 238 -8.05 -59.73 23.22
CA ALA A 238 -6.88 -58.86 23.20
C ALA A 238 -6.43 -58.49 21.75
N GLU A 239 -6.61 -59.37 20.77
CA GLU A 239 -6.26 -59.14 19.40
C GLU A 239 -7.17 -58.12 18.73
N SER A 240 -8.50 -58.26 18.90
CA SER A 240 -9.46 -57.27 18.34
C SER A 240 -9.34 -55.93 19.01
N VAL A 241 -9.09 -55.88 20.33
CA VAL A 241 -8.85 -54.64 21.10
C VAL A 241 -7.57 -53.94 20.63
N GLN A 242 -6.52 -54.65 20.30
CA GLN A 242 -5.28 -54.07 19.79
C GLN A 242 -5.53 -53.33 18.48
N ALA A 243 -6.24 -53.96 17.49
CA ALA A 243 -6.59 -53.35 16.23
C ALA A 243 -7.51 -52.13 16.44
N PHE A 244 -8.52 -52.23 17.31
CA PHE A 244 -9.40 -51.16 17.67
C PHE A 244 -8.65 -49.97 18.30
N THR A 245 -7.77 -50.22 19.24
CA THR A 245 -6.96 -49.15 19.89
C THR A 245 -6.06 -48.44 18.91
N ALA A 246 -5.48 -49.18 17.93
CA ALA A 246 -4.66 -48.58 16.90
C ALA A 246 -5.49 -47.68 15.98
N ALA A 247 -6.69 -48.13 15.56
CA ALA A 247 -7.60 -47.35 14.74
C ALA A 247 -8.11 -46.08 15.48
N LEU A 248 -8.47 -46.20 16.75
CA LEU A 248 -8.91 -45.08 17.59
C LEU A 248 -7.79 -44.05 17.77
N ARG A 249 -6.54 -44.51 17.96
CA ARG A 249 -5.39 -43.62 18.03
C ARG A 249 -5.16 -42.85 16.73
N SER A 250 -5.25 -43.53 15.60
CA SER A 250 -5.13 -42.90 14.28
C SER A 250 -6.26 -41.90 14.03
N ALA A 251 -7.50 -42.23 14.42
CA ALA A 251 -8.63 -41.33 14.34
C ALA A 251 -8.44 -40.04 15.16
N ASN A 252 -7.93 -40.18 16.41
CA ASN A 252 -7.62 -39.01 17.24
C ASN A 252 -6.53 -38.11 16.63
N LEU A 253 -5.48 -38.67 16.03
CA LEU A 253 -4.45 -37.90 15.33
C LEU A 253 -5.03 -37.09 14.15
N VAL A 254 -5.95 -37.69 13.38
CA VAL A 254 -6.64 -36.98 12.30
C VAL A 254 -7.59 -35.91 12.86
N MET A 255 -8.28 -36.22 13.95
CA MET A 255 -9.18 -35.25 14.62
C MET A 255 -8.43 -34.01 15.10
N GLU A 256 -7.26 -34.19 15.69
CA GLU A 256 -6.41 -33.12 16.23
C GLU A 256 -5.69 -32.30 15.14
N ASN A 257 -5.61 -32.81 13.92
CA ASN A 257 -4.92 -32.10 12.83
C ASN A 257 -5.78 -31.00 12.24
N GLU A 258 -5.58 -29.76 12.70
CA GLU A 258 -6.30 -28.54 12.26
C GLU A 258 -5.88 -28.05 10.87
N SER A 259 -4.80 -28.60 10.27
CA SER A 259 -4.34 -28.21 8.93
C SER A 259 -5.07 -28.94 7.80
N LEU A 260 -5.91 -29.93 8.10
CA LEU A 260 -6.67 -30.65 7.07
C LEU A 260 -7.78 -29.76 6.50
N SER A 261 -7.70 -29.53 5.19
CA SER A 261 -8.70 -28.80 4.41
C SER A 261 -9.71 -29.74 3.76
N VAL A 262 -10.70 -29.16 3.10
CA VAL A 262 -11.66 -29.92 2.27
C VAL A 262 -10.95 -30.72 1.14
N ASP A 263 -9.77 -30.29 0.72
CA ASP A 263 -8.99 -31.00 -0.31
C ASP A 263 -8.43 -32.33 0.23
N GLU A 264 -8.24 -32.45 1.57
CA GLU A 264 -7.83 -33.67 2.25
C GLU A 264 -8.99 -34.39 2.97
N GLN A 265 -10.24 -34.12 2.60
CA GLN A 265 -11.41 -34.75 3.21
C GLN A 265 -11.33 -36.28 3.21
N ALA A 266 -10.74 -36.87 2.17
CA ALA A 266 -10.54 -38.32 2.07
C ALA A 266 -9.77 -38.90 3.26
N THR A 267 -8.79 -38.16 3.82
CA THR A 267 -8.02 -38.61 5.00
C THR A 267 -8.93 -38.73 6.23
N VAL A 268 -9.88 -37.82 6.40
CA VAL A 268 -10.87 -37.86 7.50
C VAL A 268 -11.84 -39.02 7.30
N ASP A 269 -12.32 -39.20 6.08
CA ASP A 269 -13.28 -40.25 5.73
C ASP A 269 -12.67 -41.65 5.88
N GLU A 270 -11.43 -41.83 5.47
CA GLU A 270 -10.66 -43.08 5.64
C GLU A 270 -10.44 -43.40 7.13
N ALA A 271 -10.10 -42.40 7.95
CA ALA A 271 -9.96 -42.59 9.40
C ALA A 271 -11.30 -42.99 10.05
N ALA A 272 -12.39 -42.36 9.63
CA ALA A 272 -13.73 -42.70 10.09
C ALA A 272 -14.14 -44.13 9.71
N ALA A 273 -13.87 -44.53 8.45
CA ALA A 273 -14.15 -45.86 7.96
C ALA A 273 -13.32 -46.95 8.67
N ALA A 274 -12.03 -46.66 8.89
CA ALA A 274 -11.12 -47.57 9.61
C ALA A 274 -11.55 -47.76 11.07
N LEU A 275 -11.93 -46.68 11.77
CA LEU A 275 -12.41 -46.75 13.14
C LEU A 275 -13.72 -47.53 13.23
N ARG A 276 -14.69 -47.27 12.34
CA ARG A 276 -15.95 -48.01 12.26
C ARG A 276 -15.70 -49.50 12.03
N SER A 277 -14.87 -49.83 11.06
CA SER A 277 -14.54 -51.24 10.78
C SER A 277 -13.87 -51.92 12.00
N ALA A 278 -13.00 -51.21 12.71
CA ALA A 278 -12.34 -51.76 13.90
C ALA A 278 -13.35 -51.96 15.06
N MET A 279 -14.33 -51.08 15.21
CA MET A 279 -15.44 -51.24 16.18
C MET A 279 -16.31 -52.46 15.82
N ASP A 280 -16.67 -52.58 14.55
CA ASP A 280 -17.54 -53.69 14.06
C ASP A 280 -16.84 -55.09 14.17
N ASN A 281 -15.50 -55.12 14.20
CA ASN A 281 -14.69 -56.33 14.30
C ASN A 281 -14.26 -56.67 15.73
N LEU A 282 -14.80 -55.99 16.74
CA LEU A 282 -14.59 -56.39 18.15
C LEU A 282 -15.25 -57.70 18.45
N VAL A 283 -14.49 -58.68 18.90
CA VAL A 283 -14.96 -60.07 19.22
C VAL A 283 -14.52 -60.56 20.57
#